data_c9a1f9eea77ec76bc223798e1fdfafec
#
_entry.id   c9a1f9eea77ec76bc223798e1fdfafec
#
_cell.length_a   1.000
_cell.length_b   1.000
_cell.length_c   1.000
_cell.angle_alpha   90.00
_cell.angle_beta   90.00
_cell.angle_gamma   90.00
#
_symmetry.space_group_name_H-M   'P 1'
#
loop_
_entity.id
_entity.type
_entity.pdbx_description
1 polymer ?
#
loop_
_entity_poly.entity_id
_entity_poly.type
_entity_poly.pdbx_seq_one_letter_code
_entity_poly.pdbx_strand_id
1 'polypeptide(L)'
;MMERGQTYIGVRQVLWVGLCMLLLCGCSRGTYVGELPEDDDAPLTENIPIVLGFGVSSFDILTRGSGAVESGTNLEFWKNAKFYVYAFNKNVETDLSVRWSEANEDICLLDANRLSEDGGQSSSHGKEVRVKVDNSNLMPFFPDDKTGSQDIYYNMKHTDWPYNFFAYYLDDLDLTQLQCVREKNRIYYDVELDGRRDFMSSVANPKLQQDKYANNPYKQKIMDRAYSAYSASHGLNPVFSFQHHLVRLRFVICRPEEGGSVPSINESLVVKKVSVKSKVRGRFTVAVNDIDADDPGKPHVGLSFNREDYASEE
;
A
#
# COMPACT_ATOMS: atom_id res chain seq x y z
N MET A 1 -27.21 -65.96 -38.49
CA MET A 1 -27.15 -64.61 -39.11
C MET A 1 -26.63 -63.67 -38.04
N MET A 2 -25.37 -63.32 -38.10
CA MET A 2 -24.67 -62.49 -37.12
C MET A 2 -24.64 -61.06 -37.64
N GLU A 3 -25.23 -60.12 -36.88
CA GLU A 3 -25.06 -58.68 -37.10
C GLU A 3 -23.96 -58.11 -36.18
N ARG A 4 -23.01 -57.48 -36.83
CA ARG A 4 -21.90 -56.74 -36.16
C ARG A 4 -22.39 -55.36 -35.78
N GLY A 5 -22.51 -55.08 -34.48
CA GLY A 5 -22.62 -53.74 -33.94
C GLY A 5 -21.24 -53.14 -33.80
N GLN A 6 -20.89 -52.16 -34.62
CA GLN A 6 -19.67 -51.33 -34.44
C GLN A 6 -19.96 -50.22 -33.43
N THR A 7 -19.16 -50.22 -32.38
CA THR A 7 -19.15 -49.19 -31.31
C THR A 7 -18.44 -47.93 -31.81
N TYR A 8 -19.18 -46.88 -32.09
CA TYR A 8 -18.66 -45.52 -32.28
C TYR A 8 -18.62 -44.78 -30.92
N ILE A 9 -17.76 -45.17 -30.03
CA ILE A 9 -17.48 -44.44 -28.79
C ILE A 9 -15.99 -44.23 -28.70
N GLY A 10 -15.51 -43.11 -29.19
CA GLY A 10 -14.07 -42.83 -29.04
C GLY A 10 -13.62 -41.44 -29.42
N VAL A 11 -14.30 -40.78 -30.34
CA VAL A 11 -13.77 -39.54 -30.92
C VAL A 11 -14.36 -38.29 -30.23
N ARG A 12 -15.55 -38.36 -29.66
CA ARG A 12 -16.19 -37.23 -28.98
C ARG A 12 -15.63 -36.93 -27.57
N GLN A 13 -15.15 -37.92 -26.85
CA GLN A 13 -14.58 -37.72 -25.52
C GLN A 13 -13.17 -37.16 -25.54
N VAL A 14 -12.36 -37.49 -26.54
CA VAL A 14 -11.01 -36.97 -26.70
C VAL A 14 -11.02 -35.49 -27.11
N LEU A 15 -12.02 -35.05 -27.88
CA LEU A 15 -12.17 -33.64 -28.27
C LEU A 15 -12.60 -32.76 -27.09
N TRP A 16 -13.39 -33.27 -26.12
CA TRP A 16 -13.79 -32.51 -24.92
C TRP A 16 -12.66 -32.40 -23.90
N VAL A 17 -11.82 -33.38 -23.73
CA VAL A 17 -10.67 -33.32 -22.82
C VAL A 17 -9.61 -32.36 -23.36
N GLY A 18 -9.38 -32.35 -24.70
CA GLY A 18 -8.48 -31.41 -25.35
C GLY A 18 -8.98 -29.93 -25.25
N LEU A 19 -10.28 -29.72 -25.37
CA LEU A 19 -10.87 -28.37 -25.27
C LEU A 19 -10.91 -27.85 -23.83
N CYS A 20 -11.09 -28.71 -22.83
CA CYS A 20 -10.99 -28.32 -21.43
C CYS A 20 -9.55 -27.97 -20.99
N MET A 21 -8.52 -28.60 -21.56
CA MET A 21 -7.14 -28.23 -21.27
C MET A 21 -6.71 -26.89 -21.88
N LEU A 22 -7.34 -26.46 -22.98
CA LEU A 22 -7.06 -25.14 -23.59
C LEU A 22 -7.76 -23.98 -22.87
N LEU A 23 -8.75 -24.24 -22.03
CA LEU A 23 -9.44 -23.19 -21.24
C LEU A 23 -8.85 -22.96 -19.84
N LEU A 24 -7.85 -23.76 -19.43
CA LEU A 24 -7.13 -23.58 -18.17
C LEU A 24 -5.87 -22.70 -18.28
N CYS A 25 -5.52 -22.21 -19.47
CA CYS A 25 -4.54 -21.15 -19.67
C CYS A 25 -5.15 -19.76 -19.50
N GLY A 26 -6.09 -19.59 -18.56
CA GLY A 26 -6.61 -18.29 -18.13
C GLY A 26 -5.64 -17.66 -17.15
N CYS A 27 -4.93 -16.68 -17.61
CA CYS A 27 -4.23 -15.60 -16.92
C CYS A 27 -4.36 -15.61 -15.39
N SER A 28 -3.54 -16.38 -14.69
CA SER A 28 -3.13 -16.00 -13.34
C SER A 28 -2.09 -14.90 -13.49
N ARG A 29 -2.51 -13.64 -13.49
CA ARG A 29 -1.66 -12.51 -13.12
C ARG A 29 -1.36 -12.63 -11.62
N GLY A 30 -0.68 -13.70 -11.26
CA GLY A 30 -0.27 -13.96 -9.90
C GLY A 30 1.17 -14.36 -9.92
N THR A 31 1.98 -13.60 -9.24
CA THR A 31 3.33 -13.96 -8.84
C THR A 31 4.17 -14.50 -10.02
N TYR A 32 4.95 -13.64 -10.63
CA TYR A 32 6.02 -14.05 -11.51
C TYR A 32 6.99 -14.92 -10.67
N VAL A 33 6.72 -16.22 -10.66
CA VAL A 33 7.66 -17.23 -10.24
C VAL A 33 8.32 -17.70 -11.54
N GLY A 34 9.18 -16.85 -12.08
CA GLY A 34 10.12 -17.28 -13.09
C GLY A 34 10.96 -18.40 -12.49
N GLU A 35 11.24 -19.46 -13.26
CA GLU A 35 12.29 -20.39 -12.89
C GLU A 35 13.52 -19.57 -12.54
N LEU A 36 14.11 -19.85 -11.36
CA LEU A 36 15.32 -19.16 -10.91
C LEU A 36 16.34 -19.29 -12.05
N PRO A 37 16.94 -18.19 -12.52
CA PRO A 37 17.97 -18.28 -13.53
C PRO A 37 19.05 -19.25 -13.02
N GLU A 38 19.47 -20.18 -13.85
CA GLU A 38 20.53 -21.16 -13.51
C GLU A 38 21.85 -20.44 -13.14
N ASP A 39 22.03 -19.23 -13.66
CA ASP A 39 23.13 -18.31 -13.32
C ASP A 39 22.57 -17.06 -12.66
N ASP A 40 22.81 -16.90 -11.35
CA ASP A 40 22.36 -15.77 -10.53
C ASP A 40 22.97 -14.42 -10.99
N ASP A 41 24.04 -14.43 -11.76
CA ASP A 41 24.70 -13.26 -12.31
C ASP A 41 24.31 -12.97 -13.77
N ALA A 42 23.40 -13.76 -14.35
CA ALA A 42 22.90 -13.48 -15.68
C ALA A 42 22.19 -12.11 -15.73
N PRO A 43 22.51 -11.25 -16.71
CA PRO A 43 21.89 -9.95 -16.83
C PRO A 43 20.38 -10.10 -17.10
N LEU A 44 19.56 -9.36 -16.39
CA LEU A 44 18.12 -9.29 -16.66
C LEU A 44 17.91 -8.67 -18.04
N THR A 45 17.22 -9.40 -18.92
CA THR A 45 16.98 -8.97 -20.32
C THR A 45 15.57 -8.42 -20.51
N GLU A 46 14.66 -8.70 -19.59
CA GLU A 46 13.27 -8.26 -19.64
C GLU A 46 13.01 -7.12 -18.66
N ASN A 47 12.08 -6.25 -18.99
CA ASN A 47 11.61 -5.21 -18.09
C ASN A 47 10.88 -5.85 -16.89
N ILE A 48 11.35 -5.60 -15.69
CA ILE A 48 10.75 -6.12 -14.46
C ILE A 48 9.69 -5.14 -13.94
N PRO A 49 8.41 -5.55 -13.87
CA PRO A 49 7.35 -4.68 -13.39
C PRO A 49 7.43 -4.46 -11.88
N ILE A 50 7.03 -3.27 -11.43
CA ILE A 50 6.85 -2.97 -10.01
C ILE A 50 5.51 -3.55 -9.58
N VAL A 51 5.55 -4.64 -8.82
CA VAL A 51 4.37 -5.28 -8.24
C VAL A 51 4.28 -4.88 -6.77
N LEU A 52 3.18 -4.24 -6.39
CA LEU A 52 2.92 -3.84 -5.01
C LEU A 52 2.07 -4.89 -4.31
N GLY A 53 2.28 -5.07 -3.01
CA GLY A 53 1.45 -5.88 -2.13
C GLY A 53 0.87 -5.04 -0.99
N PHE A 54 -0.39 -5.29 -0.63
CA PHE A 54 -0.99 -4.76 0.59
C PHE A 54 -1.19 -5.94 1.56
N GLY A 55 -0.43 -5.93 2.64
CA GLY A 55 -0.58 -6.90 3.72
C GLY A 55 -1.84 -6.58 4.51
N VAL A 56 -2.77 -7.51 4.52
CA VAL A 56 -3.85 -7.49 5.52
C VAL A 56 -3.20 -8.01 6.79
N SER A 57 -2.70 -7.11 7.64
CA SER A 57 -2.44 -7.51 9.02
C SER A 57 -3.79 -7.93 9.60
N SER A 58 -3.82 -9.01 10.37
CA SER A 58 -5.00 -9.53 11.09
C SER A 58 -5.58 -8.57 12.14
N PHE A 59 -5.16 -7.33 12.12
CA PHE A 59 -5.76 -6.26 12.87
C PHE A 59 -7.00 -5.80 12.12
N ASP A 60 -8.13 -5.85 12.77
CA ASP A 60 -9.36 -5.20 12.34
C ASP A 60 -9.02 -3.80 11.86
N ILE A 61 -8.98 -3.61 10.53
CA ILE A 61 -8.77 -2.28 9.95
C ILE A 61 -10.05 -1.51 10.22
N LEU A 62 -10.09 -0.93 11.39
CA LEU A 62 -11.11 0.01 11.78
C LEU A 62 -10.78 1.32 11.08
N THR A 63 -11.27 1.49 9.85
CA THR A 63 -11.17 2.78 9.16
C THR A 63 -11.85 3.86 9.99
N ARG A 64 -11.26 5.03 10.07
CA ARG A 64 -11.66 6.07 11.03
C ARG A 64 -12.24 7.32 10.41
N GLY A 65 -12.14 7.47 9.10
CA GLY A 65 -12.56 8.69 8.41
C GLY A 65 -14.07 8.79 8.26
N SER A 66 -14.68 8.07 7.39
CA SER A 66 -16.05 8.31 6.92
C SER A 66 -17.13 7.49 7.62
N GLY A 67 -17.15 7.46 8.93
CA GLY A 67 -18.38 7.26 9.71
C GLY A 67 -18.95 5.87 9.90
N ALA A 68 -18.61 4.86 9.14
CA ALA A 68 -19.15 3.52 9.32
C ALA A 68 -18.06 2.48 9.45
N VAL A 69 -17.74 2.12 10.69
CA VAL A 69 -16.91 0.95 10.91
C VAL A 69 -17.70 -0.02 11.74
N GLU A 70 -18.26 -0.97 11.07
CA GLU A 70 -18.63 -2.23 11.68
C GLU A 70 -17.45 -3.20 11.55
N SER A 71 -17.27 -4.01 12.58
CA SER A 71 -16.26 -5.06 12.65
C SER A 71 -16.33 -5.96 11.42
N GLY A 72 -15.28 -5.97 10.64
CA GLY A 72 -15.15 -6.81 9.46
C GLY A 72 -14.19 -6.17 8.46
N THR A 73 -13.56 -6.96 7.65
CA THR A 73 -12.77 -6.50 6.50
C THR A 73 -13.67 -5.62 5.62
N ASN A 74 -13.59 -4.30 5.78
CA ASN A 74 -14.38 -3.40 4.95
C ASN A 74 -13.80 -3.36 3.54
N LEU A 75 -14.14 -4.36 2.74
CA LEU A 75 -13.68 -4.50 1.36
C LEU A 75 -14.11 -3.30 0.50
N GLU A 76 -15.21 -2.64 0.86
CA GLU A 76 -15.70 -1.46 0.15
C GLU A 76 -14.78 -0.25 0.36
N PHE A 77 -14.19 -0.12 1.55
CA PHE A 77 -13.15 0.88 1.79
C PHE A 77 -11.99 0.71 0.81
N TRP A 78 -11.45 -0.52 0.70
CA TRP A 78 -10.29 -0.77 -0.15
C TRP A 78 -10.56 -0.49 -1.63
N LYS A 79 -11.76 -0.79 -2.12
CA LYS A 79 -12.14 -0.51 -3.52
C LYS A 79 -12.17 0.99 -3.85
N ASN A 80 -12.53 1.82 -2.88
CA ASN A 80 -12.71 3.25 -3.06
C ASN A 80 -11.49 4.08 -2.64
N ALA A 81 -10.62 3.52 -1.79
CA ALA A 81 -9.44 4.21 -1.27
C ALA A 81 -8.42 4.54 -2.36
N LYS A 82 -7.81 5.70 -2.22
CA LYS A 82 -6.69 6.18 -3.04
C LYS A 82 -5.44 6.16 -2.19
N PHE A 83 -4.47 5.37 -2.59
CA PHE A 83 -3.16 5.33 -1.98
C PHE A 83 -2.15 6.01 -2.88
N TYR A 84 -1.08 6.51 -2.29
CA TYR A 84 -0.01 7.19 -3.00
C TYR A 84 1.31 6.54 -2.62
N VAL A 85 2.19 6.35 -3.59
CA VAL A 85 3.44 5.63 -3.39
C VAL A 85 4.62 6.44 -3.89
N TYR A 86 5.64 6.55 -3.03
CA TYR A 86 6.97 7.00 -3.42
C TYR A 86 7.93 5.81 -3.43
N ALA A 87 8.88 5.85 -4.35
CA ALA A 87 10.03 4.96 -4.32
C ALA A 87 11.31 5.74 -4.62
N PHE A 88 12.24 5.71 -3.68
CA PHE A 88 13.53 6.39 -3.79
C PHE A 88 14.65 5.39 -3.62
N ASN A 89 15.79 5.64 -4.28
CA ASN A 89 17.00 4.88 -4.08
C ASN A 89 17.36 4.80 -2.59
N LYS A 90 17.73 3.61 -2.14
CA LYS A 90 18.09 3.36 -0.73
C LYS A 90 19.50 3.86 -0.42
N ASN A 91 19.67 5.16 -0.35
CA ASN A 91 20.88 5.80 0.10
C ASN A 91 20.50 6.94 1.04
N VAL A 92 21.09 6.98 2.22
CA VAL A 92 20.84 8.02 3.22
C VAL A 92 21.12 9.44 2.73
N GLU A 93 21.93 9.59 1.68
CA GLU A 93 22.20 10.87 1.04
C GLU A 93 21.23 11.20 -0.11
N THR A 94 20.30 10.29 -0.43
CA THR A 94 19.30 10.50 -1.47
C THR A 94 18.49 11.75 -1.18
N ASP A 95 18.44 12.65 -2.17
CA ASP A 95 17.72 13.89 -2.08
C ASP A 95 16.24 13.69 -2.46
N LEU A 96 15.36 13.67 -1.47
CA LEU A 96 13.92 13.47 -1.66
C LEU A 96 13.21 14.69 -2.27
N SER A 97 13.89 15.83 -2.41
CA SER A 97 13.34 16.98 -3.14
C SER A 97 13.36 16.75 -4.66
N VAL A 98 14.18 15.80 -5.13
CA VAL A 98 14.24 15.42 -6.54
C VAL A 98 12.95 14.77 -6.98
N ARG A 99 12.39 15.28 -8.09
CA ARG A 99 11.18 14.74 -8.71
C ARG A 99 11.54 13.72 -9.78
N TRP A 100 10.61 12.81 -10.00
CA TRP A 100 10.79 11.87 -11.09
C TRP A 100 10.90 12.58 -12.45
N SER A 101 11.87 12.16 -13.23
CA SER A 101 12.04 12.41 -14.67
C SER A 101 12.89 11.29 -15.23
N GLU A 102 12.96 11.14 -16.55
CA GLU A 102 13.85 10.17 -17.19
C GLU A 102 15.32 10.36 -16.80
N ALA A 103 15.72 11.60 -16.50
CA ALA A 103 17.08 11.91 -16.04
C ALA A 103 17.32 11.58 -14.56
N ASN A 104 16.24 11.45 -13.77
CA ASN A 104 16.29 11.30 -12.31
C ASN A 104 15.73 9.95 -11.83
N GLU A 105 15.41 9.02 -12.73
CA GLU A 105 14.87 7.71 -12.36
C GLU A 105 15.82 6.88 -11.49
N ASP A 106 17.10 7.20 -11.50
CA ASP A 106 18.11 6.62 -10.63
C ASP A 106 17.94 7.04 -9.16
N ILE A 107 17.29 8.19 -8.92
CA ILE A 107 17.05 8.75 -7.59
C ILE A 107 15.61 8.48 -7.16
N CYS A 108 14.65 8.86 -8.00
CA CYS A 108 13.22 8.78 -7.74
C CYS A 108 12.56 7.88 -8.79
N LEU A 109 12.17 6.66 -8.39
CA LEU A 109 11.53 5.68 -9.26
C LEU A 109 10.02 5.89 -9.37
N LEU A 110 9.35 6.20 -8.24
CA LEU A 110 7.93 6.55 -8.15
C LEU A 110 7.76 7.87 -7.42
N ASP A 111 6.97 8.77 -7.98
CA ASP A 111 6.72 10.11 -7.44
C ASP A 111 5.20 10.37 -7.34
N ALA A 112 4.66 10.20 -6.15
CA ALA A 112 3.23 10.33 -5.87
C ALA A 112 2.66 11.74 -6.15
N ASN A 113 3.49 12.78 -6.14
CA ASN A 113 3.05 14.17 -6.27
C ASN A 113 3.06 14.73 -7.69
N ARG A 114 3.40 13.94 -8.67
CA ARG A 114 3.47 14.45 -10.04
C ARG A 114 2.12 14.84 -10.65
N LEU A 115 1.02 14.42 -10.01
CA LEU A 115 -0.35 14.67 -10.49
C LEU A 115 -0.74 16.16 -10.53
N SER A 116 -0.09 17.03 -9.75
CA SER A 116 -0.58 18.41 -9.56
C SER A 116 0.08 19.46 -10.45
N GLU A 117 1.22 19.19 -11.07
CA GLU A 117 2.01 20.24 -11.71
C GLU A 117 2.00 20.23 -13.24
N ASP A 118 1.70 19.11 -13.87
CA ASP A 118 1.76 18.98 -15.34
C ASP A 118 0.40 19.14 -16.03
N GLY A 119 -0.56 19.85 -15.42
CA GLY A 119 -1.85 20.14 -16.06
C GLY A 119 -2.69 18.91 -16.40
N GLY A 120 -2.54 17.83 -15.63
CA GLY A 120 -3.32 16.60 -15.82
C GLY A 120 -2.73 15.63 -16.84
N GLN A 121 -1.52 15.88 -17.35
CA GLN A 121 -0.85 14.89 -18.17
C GLN A 121 -0.29 13.77 -17.26
N SER A 122 -0.87 12.63 -17.41
CA SER A 122 -0.58 11.38 -16.77
C SER A 122 0.83 10.90 -17.08
N SER A 123 1.77 11.19 -16.18
CA SER A 123 3.05 10.48 -16.28
C SER A 123 2.90 9.06 -15.78
N SER A 124 3.60 8.16 -16.42
CA SER A 124 3.62 6.74 -16.07
C SER A 124 4.13 6.42 -14.64
N HIS A 125 4.68 7.39 -13.89
CA HIS A 125 5.39 7.16 -12.62
C HIS A 125 4.84 7.96 -11.42
N GLY A 126 3.70 8.62 -11.53
CA GLY A 126 3.21 9.52 -10.49
C GLY A 126 1.72 9.41 -10.20
N LYS A 127 1.10 8.26 -10.45
CA LYS A 127 -0.34 8.10 -10.22
C LYS A 127 -0.65 7.53 -8.83
N GLU A 128 -1.89 7.76 -8.42
CA GLU A 128 -2.47 7.04 -7.30
C GLU A 128 -2.41 5.53 -7.51
N VAL A 129 -2.41 4.79 -6.43
CA VAL A 129 -2.57 3.34 -6.41
C VAL A 129 -4.01 3.03 -5.97
N ARG A 130 -4.69 2.20 -6.73
CA ARG A 130 -6.01 1.67 -6.42
C ARG A 130 -5.92 0.19 -6.07
N VAL A 131 -6.98 -0.32 -5.46
CA VAL A 131 -7.02 -1.72 -5.02
C VAL A 131 -8.19 -2.43 -5.68
N LYS A 132 -7.90 -3.54 -6.37
CA LYS A 132 -8.90 -4.53 -6.74
C LYS A 132 -9.03 -5.54 -5.61
N VAL A 133 -10.26 -5.86 -5.25
CA VAL A 133 -10.56 -6.85 -4.22
C VAL A 133 -11.10 -8.10 -4.91
N ASP A 134 -10.39 -9.21 -4.77
CA ASP A 134 -10.81 -10.52 -5.27
C ASP A 134 -10.72 -11.55 -4.14
N ASN A 135 -11.88 -12.14 -3.77
CA ASN A 135 -11.98 -13.18 -2.74
C ASN A 135 -11.19 -12.88 -1.46
N SER A 136 -11.25 -11.63 -0.96
CA SER A 136 -10.51 -11.11 0.19
C SER A 136 -9.02 -10.83 -0.06
N ASN A 137 -8.52 -11.04 -1.28
CA ASN A 137 -7.18 -10.61 -1.65
C ASN A 137 -7.20 -9.14 -2.11
N LEU A 138 -6.25 -8.37 -1.60
CA LEU A 138 -6.05 -6.98 -2.00
C LEU A 138 -4.98 -6.94 -3.08
N MET A 139 -5.36 -6.51 -4.27
CA MET A 139 -4.47 -6.41 -5.42
C MET A 139 -4.29 -4.93 -5.79
N PRO A 140 -3.22 -4.29 -5.30
CA PRO A 140 -2.89 -2.91 -5.69
C PRO A 140 -2.52 -2.85 -7.17
N PHE A 141 -2.88 -1.76 -7.83
CA PHE A 141 -2.55 -1.50 -9.22
C PHE A 141 -2.43 0.00 -9.48
N PHE A 142 -1.66 0.35 -10.49
CA PHE A 142 -1.59 1.73 -10.99
C PHE A 142 -2.72 1.90 -12.02
N PRO A 143 -3.67 2.82 -11.80
CA PRO A 143 -4.77 3.02 -12.73
C PRO A 143 -4.31 3.69 -14.02
N ASP A 144 -4.96 3.34 -15.12
CA ASP A 144 -4.83 3.97 -16.42
C ASP A 144 -6.20 4.22 -17.02
N ASP A 145 -6.44 5.42 -17.56
CA ASP A 145 -7.75 5.84 -18.05
C ASP A 145 -8.18 5.08 -19.31
N LYS A 146 -7.24 4.54 -20.08
CA LYS A 146 -7.50 3.83 -21.34
C LYS A 146 -7.62 2.32 -21.17
N THR A 147 -6.74 1.74 -20.35
CA THR A 147 -6.62 0.28 -20.19
C THR A 147 -7.11 -0.22 -18.83
N GLY A 148 -7.48 0.71 -17.93
CA GLY A 148 -7.88 0.43 -16.56
C GLY A 148 -6.70 0.14 -15.61
N SER A 149 -5.55 -0.26 -16.12
CA SER A 149 -4.31 -0.44 -15.35
C SER A 149 -3.09 -0.33 -16.26
N GLN A 150 -1.99 0.15 -15.71
CA GLN A 150 -0.69 0.23 -16.39
C GLN A 150 0.37 -0.51 -15.58
N ASP A 151 1.38 -1.03 -16.25
CA ASP A 151 2.58 -1.55 -15.63
C ASP A 151 3.63 -0.44 -15.54
N ILE A 152 4.27 -0.30 -14.40
CA ILE A 152 5.43 0.55 -14.18
C ILE A 152 6.60 -0.37 -13.90
N TYR A 153 7.77 -0.06 -14.45
CA TYR A 153 8.92 -0.94 -14.43
C TYR A 153 10.05 -0.35 -13.58
N TYR A 154 10.89 -1.22 -13.04
CA TYR A 154 12.15 -0.83 -12.43
C TYR A 154 13.10 -0.24 -13.47
N ASN A 155 14.04 0.59 -13.00
CA ASN A 155 15.12 1.10 -13.84
C ASN A 155 16.07 -0.06 -14.21
N MET A 156 16.08 -0.42 -15.50
CA MET A 156 16.89 -1.53 -16.01
C MET A 156 18.37 -1.15 -16.27
N LYS A 157 18.74 0.13 -16.11
CA LYS A 157 20.16 0.54 -16.17
C LYS A 157 20.93 0.09 -14.92
N HIS A 158 20.23 -0.01 -13.79
CA HIS A 158 20.76 -0.35 -12.48
C HIS A 158 19.91 -1.41 -11.79
N THR A 159 19.94 -2.63 -12.31
CA THR A 159 19.06 -3.73 -11.90
C THR A 159 19.24 -4.17 -10.45
N ASP A 160 20.35 -3.83 -9.83
CA ASP A 160 20.74 -4.21 -8.45
C ASP A 160 20.58 -3.07 -7.42
N TRP A 161 20.18 -1.85 -7.86
CA TRP A 161 20.01 -0.73 -6.93
C TRP A 161 18.76 -0.92 -6.08
N PRO A 162 18.90 -0.95 -4.74
CA PRO A 162 17.77 -1.09 -3.85
C PRO A 162 16.99 0.22 -3.70
N TYR A 163 15.69 0.10 -3.46
CA TYR A 163 14.80 1.24 -3.24
C TYR A 163 14.08 1.14 -1.89
N ASN A 164 13.79 2.31 -1.31
CA ASN A 164 12.85 2.47 -0.21
C ASN A 164 11.48 2.82 -0.79
N PHE A 165 10.47 2.05 -0.43
CA PHE A 165 9.09 2.28 -0.85
C PHE A 165 8.27 2.79 0.32
N PHE A 166 7.55 3.88 0.11
CA PHE A 166 6.68 4.54 1.06
C PHE A 166 5.28 4.60 0.48
N ALA A 167 4.27 4.24 1.27
CA ALA A 167 2.87 4.37 0.89
C ALA A 167 2.12 5.18 1.93
N TYR A 168 1.14 5.97 1.48
CA TYR A 168 0.31 6.74 2.38
C TYR A 168 -1.12 6.91 1.87
N TYR A 169 -2.01 7.25 2.79
CA TYR A 169 -3.42 7.50 2.58
C TYR A 169 -3.83 8.76 3.35
N LEU A 170 -4.56 9.64 2.70
CA LEU A 170 -5.00 10.94 3.23
C LEU A 170 -6.53 11.09 3.19
N ASP A 171 -7.25 9.97 3.28
CA ASP A 171 -8.71 9.92 3.20
C ASP A 171 -9.25 10.61 1.93
N ASP A 172 -10.19 11.53 2.07
CA ASP A 172 -10.84 12.28 0.99
C ASP A 172 -10.13 13.59 0.64
N LEU A 173 -8.95 13.84 1.23
CA LEU A 173 -8.21 15.07 0.94
C LEU A 173 -7.76 15.13 -0.53
N ASP A 174 -8.05 16.25 -1.15
CA ASP A 174 -7.59 16.53 -2.50
C ASP A 174 -6.12 17.00 -2.44
N LEU A 175 -5.21 16.19 -2.98
CA LEU A 175 -3.78 16.51 -3.02
C LEU A 175 -3.48 17.80 -3.77
N THR A 176 -4.36 18.22 -4.71
CA THR A 176 -4.16 19.48 -5.45
C THR A 176 -4.33 20.71 -4.56
N GLN A 177 -5.04 20.56 -3.44
CA GLN A 177 -5.29 21.61 -2.45
C GLN A 177 -4.31 21.58 -1.27
N LEU A 178 -3.54 20.51 -1.15
CA LEU A 178 -2.54 20.34 -0.09
C LEU A 178 -1.17 20.77 -0.57
N GLN A 179 -0.52 21.61 0.21
CA GLN A 179 0.88 21.95 -0.03
C GLN A 179 1.76 20.77 0.37
N CYS A 180 2.32 20.06 -0.62
CA CYS A 180 3.38 19.11 -0.40
C CYS A 180 4.72 19.84 -0.24
N VAL A 181 5.36 19.67 0.89
CA VAL A 181 6.70 20.20 1.12
C VAL A 181 7.71 19.08 0.92
N ARG A 182 8.67 19.33 0.06
CA ARG A 182 9.77 18.41 -0.25
C ARG A 182 11.09 19.01 0.19
N GLU A 183 11.72 18.37 1.12
CA GLU A 183 13.06 18.69 1.63
C GLU A 183 14.02 17.57 1.24
N LYS A 184 15.31 17.82 1.32
CA LYS A 184 16.33 16.82 1.00
C LYS A 184 16.13 15.50 1.76
N ASN A 185 15.71 15.57 3.02
CA ASN A 185 15.65 14.41 3.92
C ASN A 185 14.24 13.90 4.21
N ARG A 186 13.19 14.60 3.74
CA ARG A 186 11.78 14.19 3.96
C ARG A 186 10.81 14.83 2.97
N ILE A 187 9.64 14.21 2.87
CA ILE A 187 8.46 14.75 2.18
C ILE A 187 7.30 14.76 3.18
N TYR A 188 6.57 15.85 3.28
CA TYR A 188 5.46 15.97 4.23
C TYR A 188 4.35 16.91 3.76
N TYR A 189 3.21 16.79 4.42
CA TYR A 189 2.06 17.68 4.34
C TYR A 189 1.79 18.28 5.71
N ASP A 190 1.51 19.58 5.79
CA ASP A 190 0.91 20.15 6.97
C ASP A 190 -0.61 20.00 6.83
N VAL A 191 -1.24 19.30 7.77
CA VAL A 191 -2.64 18.85 7.69
C VAL A 191 -3.47 19.41 8.84
N GLU A 192 -4.74 19.72 8.53
CA GLU A 192 -5.74 20.06 9.55
C GLU A 192 -6.46 18.78 10.00
N LEU A 193 -6.69 18.69 11.32
CA LEU A 193 -7.30 17.54 11.98
C LEU A 193 -8.69 17.93 12.48
N ASP A 194 -9.72 17.51 11.78
CA ASP A 194 -11.11 17.79 12.12
C ASP A 194 -11.80 16.62 12.86
N GLY A 195 -11.05 15.54 13.11
CA GLY A 195 -11.55 14.34 13.77
C GLY A 195 -12.39 13.42 12.87
N ARG A 196 -12.55 13.73 11.60
CA ARG A 196 -13.35 12.96 10.63
C ARG A 196 -12.48 12.09 9.73
N ARG A 197 -11.29 12.57 9.38
CA ARG A 197 -10.38 11.93 8.43
C ARG A 197 -9.46 10.93 9.10
N ASP A 198 -8.96 10.04 8.29
CA ASP A 198 -7.95 9.07 8.68
C ASP A 198 -6.67 9.27 7.88
N PHE A 199 -5.55 9.15 8.55
CA PHE A 199 -4.22 9.24 7.96
C PHE A 199 -3.48 7.94 8.21
N MET A 200 -3.04 7.31 7.14
CA MET A 200 -2.28 6.07 7.24
C MET A 200 -0.98 6.18 6.46
N SER A 201 0.05 5.55 6.95
CA SER A 201 1.30 5.38 6.21
C SER A 201 1.88 3.99 6.39
N SER A 202 2.75 3.61 5.48
CA SER A 202 3.51 2.37 5.53
C SER A 202 4.85 2.55 4.84
N VAL A 203 5.88 1.92 5.40
CA VAL A 203 7.17 1.72 4.74
C VAL A 203 7.31 0.24 4.44
N ALA A 204 7.63 -0.11 3.19
CA ALA A 204 7.85 -1.50 2.85
C ALA A 204 9.11 -2.02 3.53
N ASN A 205 8.95 -3.11 4.30
CA ASN A 205 10.04 -3.70 5.07
C ASN A 205 10.39 -5.10 4.55
N PRO A 206 11.54 -5.28 3.88
CA PRO A 206 11.92 -6.57 3.33
C PRO A 206 12.14 -7.63 4.40
N LYS A 207 12.49 -7.24 5.63
CA LYS A 207 12.69 -8.19 6.74
C LYS A 207 11.43 -8.99 7.06
N LEU A 208 10.23 -8.45 6.79
CA LEU A 208 8.96 -9.16 6.99
C LEU A 208 8.75 -10.32 5.99
N GLN A 209 9.55 -10.36 4.93
CA GLN A 209 9.48 -11.40 3.89
C GLN A 209 10.69 -12.36 3.92
N GLN A 210 11.65 -12.17 4.82
CA GLN A 210 12.90 -12.91 4.83
C GLN A 210 12.73 -14.44 4.97
N ASP A 211 11.66 -14.89 5.62
CA ASP A 211 11.39 -16.31 5.83
C ASP A 211 11.03 -17.04 4.52
N LYS A 212 10.49 -16.34 3.53
CA LYS A 212 10.25 -16.89 2.20
C LYS A 212 11.54 -17.37 1.53
N TYR A 213 12.67 -16.80 1.93
CA TYR A 213 13.99 -17.05 1.36
C TYR A 213 14.89 -17.88 2.28
N ALA A 214 14.36 -18.49 3.37
CA ALA A 214 15.14 -19.20 4.36
C ALA A 214 16.07 -20.27 3.75
N ASN A 215 15.61 -20.97 2.72
CA ASN A 215 16.34 -22.01 2.02
C ASN A 215 16.90 -21.56 0.65
N ASN A 216 16.80 -20.28 0.30
CA ASN A 216 17.30 -19.76 -0.96
C ASN A 216 18.81 -19.48 -0.83
N PRO A 217 19.68 -20.04 -1.70
CA PRO A 217 21.12 -19.82 -1.64
C PRO A 217 21.52 -18.35 -1.85
N TYR A 218 20.67 -17.59 -2.54
CA TYR A 218 20.88 -16.17 -2.85
C TYR A 218 20.18 -15.23 -1.85
N LYS A 219 19.68 -15.74 -0.74
CA LYS A 219 18.92 -14.96 0.27
C LYS A 219 19.61 -13.64 0.61
N GLN A 220 20.89 -13.69 0.95
CA GLN A 220 21.62 -12.47 1.34
C GLN A 220 21.64 -11.45 0.23
N LYS A 221 21.97 -11.87 -0.99
CA LYS A 221 22.03 -11.02 -2.17
C LYS A 221 20.68 -10.39 -2.52
N ILE A 222 19.58 -11.17 -2.41
CA ILE A 222 18.21 -10.69 -2.61
C ILE A 222 17.84 -9.63 -1.56
N MET A 223 18.18 -9.87 -0.30
CA MET A 223 17.85 -8.97 0.82
C MET A 223 18.68 -7.68 0.79
N ASP A 224 19.97 -7.74 0.44
CA ASP A 224 20.83 -6.57 0.32
C ASP A 224 20.40 -5.65 -0.84
N ARG A 225 19.81 -6.23 -1.88
CA ARG A 225 19.27 -5.52 -3.05
C ARG A 225 17.74 -5.37 -2.98
N ALA A 226 17.20 -5.29 -1.77
CA ALA A 226 15.76 -5.30 -1.57
C ALA A 226 15.04 -4.25 -2.41
N TYR A 227 13.98 -4.71 -3.11
CA TYR A 227 13.15 -3.90 -3.97
C TYR A 227 13.88 -3.28 -5.17
N SER A 228 14.91 -3.94 -5.67
CA SER A 228 15.53 -3.70 -6.98
C SER A 228 14.86 -4.57 -8.07
N ALA A 229 15.20 -4.34 -9.34
CA ALA A 229 14.78 -5.24 -10.42
C ALA A 229 15.26 -6.68 -10.16
N TYR A 230 16.50 -6.85 -9.69
CA TYR A 230 17.05 -8.14 -9.32
C TYR A 230 16.22 -8.84 -8.23
N SER A 231 15.93 -8.18 -7.12
CA SER A 231 15.18 -8.81 -6.03
C SER A 231 13.71 -9.05 -6.41
N ALA A 232 13.12 -8.21 -7.25
CA ALA A 232 11.77 -8.36 -7.75
C ALA A 232 11.64 -9.56 -8.71
N SER A 233 12.66 -9.82 -9.57
CA SER A 233 12.70 -11.02 -10.40
C SER A 233 12.76 -12.31 -9.58
N HIS A 234 13.26 -12.23 -8.34
CA HIS A 234 13.25 -13.31 -7.35
C HIS A 234 12.00 -13.30 -6.43
N GLY A 235 11.00 -12.48 -6.74
CA GLY A 235 9.73 -12.43 -6.01
C GLY A 235 9.72 -11.58 -4.73
N LEU A 236 10.78 -10.80 -4.46
CA LEU A 236 10.80 -9.84 -3.35
C LEU A 236 10.19 -8.51 -3.80
N ASN A 237 8.89 -8.37 -3.63
CA ASN A 237 8.12 -7.19 -3.98
C ASN A 237 7.79 -6.33 -2.76
N PRO A 238 7.62 -4.99 -2.90
CA PRO A 238 7.21 -4.13 -1.81
C PRO A 238 5.83 -4.53 -1.28
N VAL A 239 5.73 -4.81 0.02
CA VAL A 239 4.48 -5.10 0.72
C VAL A 239 4.27 -4.06 1.81
N PHE A 240 3.09 -3.43 1.83
CA PHE A 240 2.73 -2.39 2.76
C PHE A 240 1.77 -2.90 3.83
N SER A 241 2.13 -2.64 5.09
CA SER A 241 1.27 -2.83 6.26
C SER A 241 0.96 -1.46 6.84
N PHE A 242 -0.21 -0.93 6.54
CA PHE A 242 -0.58 0.43 6.92
C PHE A 242 -0.80 0.59 8.42
N GLN A 243 -0.32 1.69 8.97
CA GLN A 243 -0.55 2.12 10.34
C GLN A 243 -1.42 3.37 10.36
N HIS A 244 -2.46 3.37 11.18
CA HIS A 244 -3.28 4.54 11.45
C HIS A 244 -2.56 5.49 12.40
N HIS A 245 -2.60 6.78 12.10
CA HIS A 245 -1.95 7.81 12.91
C HIS A 245 -2.92 8.55 13.84
N LEU A 246 -4.21 8.30 13.70
CA LEU A 246 -5.24 8.88 14.56
C LEU A 246 -5.96 7.79 15.36
N VAL A 247 -6.50 8.17 16.53
CA VAL A 247 -7.24 7.28 17.43
C VAL A 247 -8.73 7.55 17.30
N ARG A 248 -9.52 6.52 17.07
CA ARG A 248 -10.99 6.60 17.15
C ARG A 248 -11.43 6.45 18.62
N LEU A 249 -12.23 7.40 19.09
CA LEU A 249 -12.85 7.33 20.40
C LEU A 249 -14.30 6.88 20.27
N ARG A 250 -14.68 5.89 21.06
CA ARG A 250 -16.08 5.45 21.22
C ARG A 250 -16.49 5.69 22.65
N PHE A 251 -17.55 6.44 22.84
CA PHE A 251 -18.15 6.67 24.16
C PHE A 251 -19.34 5.72 24.34
N VAL A 252 -19.31 4.95 25.40
CA VAL A 252 -20.39 4.03 25.76
C VAL A 252 -20.88 4.41 27.14
N ILE A 253 -22.18 4.67 27.24
CA ILE A 253 -22.84 4.91 28.54
C ILE A 253 -23.34 3.54 29.00
N CYS A 254 -22.76 3.07 30.11
CA CYS A 254 -23.16 1.81 30.71
C CYS A 254 -23.98 2.06 31.97
N ARG A 255 -24.99 1.22 32.22
CA ARG A 255 -25.58 1.12 33.56
C ARG A 255 -24.57 0.39 34.45
N PRO A 256 -24.43 0.78 35.74
CA PRO A 256 -23.73 -0.04 36.71
C PRO A 256 -24.41 -1.42 36.83
N GLU A 257 -23.62 -2.48 36.97
CA GLU A 257 -24.17 -3.83 37.18
C GLU A 257 -25.02 -3.88 38.43
N GLU A 258 -26.13 -4.66 38.40
CA GLU A 258 -27.06 -4.82 39.50
C GLU A 258 -26.37 -5.44 40.72
N GLY A 259 -26.19 -4.70 41.76
CA GLY A 259 -25.60 -5.14 43.06
C GLY A 259 -25.30 -4.03 44.05
N GLY A 260 -25.19 -2.81 43.59
CA GLY A 260 -25.09 -1.61 44.44
C GLY A 260 -26.39 -0.81 44.41
N SER A 261 -26.77 -0.19 45.52
CA SER A 261 -27.91 0.74 45.62
C SER A 261 -27.66 1.98 44.75
N VAL A 262 -27.80 1.81 43.46
CA VAL A 262 -27.73 2.93 42.50
C VAL A 262 -29.14 3.43 42.27
N PRO A 263 -29.42 4.71 42.41
CA PRO A 263 -30.73 5.28 42.11
C PRO A 263 -31.11 4.89 40.69
N SER A 264 -32.34 4.44 40.47
CA SER A 264 -32.85 4.15 39.13
C SER A 264 -32.56 5.36 38.25
N ILE A 265 -31.68 5.17 37.23
CA ILE A 265 -31.44 6.22 36.25
C ILE A 265 -32.76 6.45 35.55
N ASN A 266 -33.31 7.64 35.71
CA ASN A 266 -34.55 8.02 35.08
C ASN A 266 -34.39 7.86 33.57
N GLU A 267 -35.33 7.22 32.91
CA GLU A 267 -35.31 6.95 31.45
C GLU A 267 -35.20 8.22 30.59
N SER A 268 -35.39 9.39 31.24
CA SER A 268 -35.24 10.72 30.62
C SER A 268 -33.81 11.30 30.64
N LEU A 269 -32.79 10.54 31.09
CA LEU A 269 -31.42 11.04 31.10
C LEU A 269 -30.86 11.07 29.69
N VAL A 270 -30.59 12.26 29.17
CA VAL A 270 -30.04 12.49 27.84
C VAL A 270 -28.65 13.11 27.96
N VAL A 271 -27.67 12.51 27.34
CA VAL A 271 -26.34 13.10 27.20
C VAL A 271 -26.43 14.28 26.24
N LYS A 272 -26.27 15.48 26.74
CA LYS A 272 -26.36 16.72 25.94
C LYS A 272 -25.08 17.05 25.20
N LYS A 273 -23.91 16.67 25.72
CA LYS A 273 -22.63 17.04 25.14
C LYS A 273 -21.53 16.09 25.62
N VAL A 274 -20.68 15.68 24.72
CA VAL A 274 -19.37 15.08 25.00
C VAL A 274 -18.33 15.98 24.32
N SER A 275 -17.33 16.43 25.08
CA SER A 275 -16.25 17.28 24.56
C SER A 275 -14.92 16.56 24.67
N VAL A 276 -14.12 16.62 23.64
CA VAL A 276 -12.78 16.05 23.58
C VAL A 276 -11.82 17.16 23.18
N LYS A 277 -10.76 17.33 23.95
CA LYS A 277 -9.65 18.21 23.59
C LYS A 277 -8.65 17.45 22.76
N SER A 278 -8.33 17.92 21.56
CA SER A 278 -7.42 17.25 20.64
C SER A 278 -6.55 18.26 19.90
N LYS A 279 -5.49 17.75 19.24
CA LYS A 279 -4.70 18.51 18.28
C LYS A 279 -5.55 18.82 17.05
N VAL A 280 -5.42 20.02 16.51
CA VAL A 280 -6.16 20.50 15.32
C VAL A 280 -5.28 20.59 14.07
N ARG A 281 -3.97 20.49 14.24
CA ARG A 281 -2.99 20.52 13.16
C ARG A 281 -1.88 19.53 13.42
N GLY A 282 -1.26 19.05 12.37
CA GLY A 282 -0.11 18.18 12.46
C GLY A 282 0.69 18.18 11.17
N ARG A 283 1.89 17.65 11.23
CA ARG A 283 2.73 17.39 10.08
C ARG A 283 2.71 15.90 9.77
N PHE A 284 2.24 15.56 8.60
CA PHE A 284 2.19 14.19 8.12
C PHE A 284 3.37 13.95 7.18
N THR A 285 4.43 13.33 7.71
CA THR A 285 5.62 12.94 6.95
C THR A 285 5.35 11.64 6.22
N VAL A 286 5.52 11.62 4.91
CA VAL A 286 5.17 10.49 4.03
C VAL A 286 6.38 9.76 3.47
N ALA A 287 7.55 10.40 3.44
CA ALA A 287 8.82 9.76 3.08
C ALA A 287 9.99 10.40 3.83
N VAL A 288 11.01 9.60 4.13
CA VAL A 288 12.27 10.02 4.76
C VAL A 288 13.43 9.31 4.08
N ASN A 289 14.60 9.93 4.01
CA ASN A 289 15.77 9.30 3.39
C ASN A 289 16.50 8.31 4.32
N ASP A 290 16.36 8.45 5.64
CA ASP A 290 16.95 7.57 6.65
C ASP A 290 15.84 6.88 7.47
N ILE A 291 15.38 5.72 6.99
CA ILE A 291 14.29 4.96 7.65
C ILE A 291 14.78 4.15 8.86
N ASP A 292 16.07 3.93 8.99
CA ASP A 292 16.68 3.15 10.09
C ASP A 292 17.18 4.05 11.22
N ALA A 293 16.88 5.36 11.18
CA ALA A 293 17.32 6.31 12.19
C ALA A 293 16.59 6.08 13.53
N ASP A 294 17.30 5.65 14.55
CA ASP A 294 16.78 5.52 15.91
C ASP A 294 16.75 6.86 16.68
N ASP A 295 17.28 7.92 16.09
CA ASP A 295 17.34 9.24 16.70
C ASP A 295 15.97 9.93 16.71
N PRO A 296 15.34 10.19 17.86
CA PRO A 296 14.04 10.86 17.94
C PRO A 296 14.06 12.30 17.41
N GLY A 297 15.23 12.90 17.20
CA GLY A 297 15.40 14.21 16.59
C GLY A 297 15.33 14.19 15.05
N LYS A 298 15.42 13.01 14.43
CA LYS A 298 15.31 12.86 12.97
C LYS A 298 13.86 12.70 12.51
N PRO A 299 13.55 13.11 11.27
CA PRO A 299 12.20 12.93 10.74
C PRO A 299 11.85 11.45 10.59
N HIS A 300 10.63 11.08 11.01
CA HIS A 300 10.06 9.74 10.87
C HIS A 300 8.80 9.81 10.01
N VAL A 301 8.49 8.72 9.31
CA VAL A 301 7.22 8.58 8.58
C VAL A 301 6.07 8.53 9.59
N GLY A 302 5.04 9.33 9.35
CA GLY A 302 3.86 9.40 10.21
C GLY A 302 3.47 10.81 10.62
N LEU A 303 2.49 10.90 11.51
CA LEU A 303 1.94 12.16 11.98
C LEU A 303 2.68 12.65 13.23
N SER A 304 3.22 13.86 13.17
CA SER A 304 3.89 14.55 14.27
C SER A 304 3.16 15.85 14.63
N PHE A 305 3.32 16.29 15.86
CA PHE A 305 2.63 17.46 16.42
C PHE A 305 3.61 18.41 17.09
N ASN A 306 3.45 19.69 16.85
CA ASN A 306 4.11 20.72 17.63
C ASN A 306 3.33 21.00 18.92
N ARG A 307 3.97 21.63 19.88
CA ARG A 307 3.36 21.97 21.18
C ARG A 307 2.18 22.94 21.05
N GLU A 308 2.18 23.75 20.00
CA GLU A 308 1.21 24.82 19.72
C GLU A 308 -0.01 24.34 18.90
N ASP A 309 -0.05 23.05 18.53
CA ASP A 309 -1.10 22.50 17.65
C ASP A 309 -2.39 22.13 18.40
N TYR A 310 -2.59 22.59 19.62
CA TYR A 310 -3.86 22.44 20.34
C TYR A 310 -4.84 23.55 19.94
N ALA A 311 -6.13 23.20 19.85
CA ALA A 311 -7.17 24.20 19.74
C ALA A 311 -7.07 25.16 20.92
N SER A 312 -7.10 26.47 20.67
CA SER A 312 -7.34 27.46 21.70
C SER A 312 -8.70 27.19 22.34
N GLU A 313 -8.78 27.31 23.66
CA GLU A 313 -10.07 27.24 24.34
C GLU A 313 -10.88 28.49 23.94
N GLU A 314 -11.99 28.32 23.20
CA GLU A 314 -13.06 29.31 23.08
C GLU A 314 -14.10 29.06 24.16
#